data_6f17649cb93e322e8ad566174b478242
#
_entry.id   6f17649cb93e322e8ad566174b478242
#
_cell.length_a   1.000
_cell.length_b   1.000
_cell.length_c   1.000
_cell.angle_alpha   90.00
_cell.angle_beta   90.00
_cell.angle_gamma   90.00
#
_symmetry.space_group_name_H-M   'P 1'
#
loop_
_entity.id
_entity.type
_entity.pdbx_description
1 polymer ?
#
loop_
_entity_poly.entity_id
_entity_poly.type
_entity_poly.pdbx_seq_one_letter_code
_entity_poly.pdbx_strand_id
1 'polypeptide(L)'
;LFAVPGKGCPVMKYQQWSIPELPAGAVDRLTGAGYPYLVSSVLASRGITTPEEAAAFLERDRDLPYSPFLMKDMDKAVARISKALENGEKLAVFGDYDVDGITSTCLLTDYLRSRGADVTMHIPRRIEEGYGLGCDAIRALSESGVTLIVTVDCGITGVDETAYAATLGVDLVITDHHELSLIHI
;
A
#
# COMPACT_ATOMS: atom_id res chain seq x y z
N LEU A 1 37.39 6.55 0.75
CA LEU A 1 37.37 5.15 1.17
C LEU A 1 38.49 4.86 2.14
N PHE A 2 38.28 5.04 3.43
CA PHE A 2 39.22 4.63 4.45
C PHE A 2 38.53 3.71 5.43
N ALA A 3 38.91 2.45 5.39
CA ALA A 3 38.55 1.48 6.42
C ALA A 3 39.46 1.72 7.63
N VAL A 4 38.87 2.07 8.76
CA VAL A 4 39.57 2.07 10.07
C VAL A 4 39.23 0.73 10.72
N PRO A 5 40.22 -0.12 11.05
CA PRO A 5 39.95 -1.37 11.77
C PRO A 5 39.80 -1.06 13.26
N GLY A 6 38.60 -1.26 13.79
CA GLY A 6 38.38 -1.13 15.23
C GLY A 6 36.95 -1.28 15.65
N LYS A 7 36.59 -2.47 16.15
CA LYS A 7 35.43 -2.85 16.94
C LYS A 7 34.05 -2.76 16.25
N GLY A 8 33.59 -3.90 15.74
CA GLY A 8 32.14 -4.18 15.66
C GLY A 8 31.36 -3.36 14.66
N CYS A 9 31.85 -3.21 13.42
CA CYS A 9 31.00 -2.77 12.33
C CYS A 9 29.90 -3.81 12.11
N PRO A 10 28.61 -3.45 12.17
CA PRO A 10 27.58 -4.42 11.83
C PRO A 10 27.85 -4.97 10.44
N VAL A 11 27.89 -6.27 10.31
CA VAL A 11 28.04 -6.94 9.00
C VAL A 11 26.94 -6.39 8.11
N MET A 12 27.32 -5.66 7.05
CA MET A 12 26.33 -5.13 6.12
C MET A 12 25.56 -6.30 5.52
N LYS A 13 24.24 -6.26 5.61
CA LYS A 13 23.33 -7.32 5.12
C LYS A 13 23.54 -7.63 3.63
N TYR A 14 24.04 -6.64 2.87
CA TYR A 14 24.32 -6.75 1.45
C TYR A 14 25.80 -6.49 1.18
N GLN A 15 26.50 -7.51 0.69
CA GLN A 15 27.94 -7.44 0.38
C GLN A 15 28.22 -7.31 -1.13
N GLN A 16 27.18 -7.46 -1.95
CA GLN A 16 27.31 -7.36 -3.41
C GLN A 16 26.35 -6.33 -3.96
N TRP A 17 26.85 -5.52 -4.87
CA TRP A 17 26.07 -4.56 -5.63
C TRP A 17 25.96 -5.08 -7.06
N SER A 18 24.74 -5.21 -7.56
CA SER A 18 24.47 -5.50 -8.96
C SER A 18 23.98 -4.22 -9.63
N ILE A 19 24.72 -3.79 -10.64
CA ILE A 19 24.30 -2.67 -11.49
C ILE A 19 23.71 -3.30 -12.75
N PRO A 20 22.42 -3.09 -13.05
CA PRO A 20 21.81 -3.64 -14.26
C PRO A 20 22.48 -3.06 -15.52
N GLU A 21 22.67 -3.90 -16.52
CA GLU A 21 23.09 -3.43 -17.84
C GLU A 21 21.93 -2.60 -18.45
N LEU A 22 22.26 -1.40 -18.90
CA LEU A 22 21.28 -0.54 -19.54
C LEU A 22 21.04 -0.97 -20.99
N PRO A 23 19.80 -0.90 -21.49
CA PRO A 23 19.50 -1.19 -22.89
C PRO A 23 20.34 -0.31 -23.83
N ALA A 24 20.97 -0.94 -24.83
CA ALA A 24 21.89 -0.26 -25.74
C ALA A 24 21.26 0.98 -26.39
N GLY A 25 21.95 2.12 -26.31
CA GLY A 25 21.53 3.40 -26.88
C GLY A 25 20.28 4.04 -26.24
N ALA A 26 19.69 3.46 -25.19
CA ALA A 26 18.52 4.05 -24.54
C ALA A 26 18.85 5.40 -23.88
N VAL A 27 19.97 5.46 -23.15
CA VAL A 27 20.42 6.69 -22.51
C VAL A 27 20.69 7.78 -23.53
N ASP A 28 21.34 7.45 -24.67
CA ASP A 28 21.65 8.42 -25.72
C ASP A 28 20.38 8.97 -26.39
N ARG A 29 19.39 8.10 -26.64
CA ARG A 29 18.09 8.53 -27.20
C ARG A 29 17.36 9.49 -26.27
N LEU A 30 17.29 9.17 -24.98
CA LEU A 30 16.63 10.00 -23.98
C LEU A 30 17.37 11.31 -23.76
N THR A 31 18.71 11.27 -23.70
CA THR A 31 19.53 12.47 -23.57
C THR A 31 19.40 13.36 -24.81
N GLY A 32 19.38 12.76 -26.00
CA GLY A 32 19.13 13.46 -27.26
C GLY A 32 17.75 14.12 -27.35
N ALA A 33 16.77 13.61 -26.62
CA ALA A 33 15.45 14.20 -26.46
C ALA A 33 15.36 15.29 -25.39
N GLY A 34 16.49 15.60 -24.71
CA GLY A 34 16.58 16.70 -23.75
C GLY A 34 16.49 16.29 -22.28
N TYR A 35 16.39 15.00 -21.97
CA TYR A 35 16.41 14.54 -20.56
C TYR A 35 17.86 14.58 -20.02
N PRO A 36 18.07 15.02 -18.76
CA PRO A 36 19.39 14.97 -18.13
C PRO A 36 19.95 13.54 -18.07
N TYR A 37 21.26 13.37 -18.21
CA TYR A 37 21.91 12.05 -18.25
C TYR A 37 21.51 11.13 -17.08
N LEU A 38 21.47 11.66 -15.86
CA LEU A 38 21.05 10.87 -14.67
C LEU A 38 19.60 10.40 -14.78
N VAL A 39 18.70 11.26 -15.23
CA VAL A 39 17.28 10.91 -15.44
C VAL A 39 17.17 9.86 -16.53
N SER A 40 17.87 10.05 -17.65
CA SER A 40 17.92 9.07 -18.77
C SER A 40 18.41 7.69 -18.30
N SER A 41 19.44 7.67 -17.47
CA SER A 41 20.00 6.42 -16.94
C SER A 41 19.00 5.71 -15.98
N VAL A 42 18.31 6.45 -15.12
CA VAL A 42 17.29 5.90 -14.22
C VAL A 42 16.08 5.39 -15.02
N LEU A 43 15.62 6.13 -16.03
CA LEU A 43 14.52 5.68 -16.88
C LEU A 43 14.90 4.41 -17.66
N ALA A 44 16.10 4.40 -18.26
CA ALA A 44 16.61 3.23 -18.98
C ALA A 44 16.74 1.99 -18.08
N SER A 45 17.17 2.15 -16.82
CA SER A 45 17.25 1.05 -15.85
C SER A 45 15.89 0.47 -15.45
N ARG A 46 14.81 1.20 -15.72
CA ARG A 46 13.42 0.78 -15.52
C ARG A 46 12.75 0.28 -16.82
N GLY A 47 13.53 0.13 -17.88
CA GLY A 47 13.02 -0.36 -19.17
C GLY A 47 12.34 0.73 -20.03
N ILE A 48 12.36 2.00 -19.60
CA ILE A 48 11.84 3.13 -20.36
C ILE A 48 12.95 3.58 -21.32
N THR A 49 12.77 3.33 -22.62
CA THR A 49 13.86 3.41 -23.60
C THR A 49 13.64 4.41 -24.72
N THR A 50 12.42 4.97 -24.81
CA THR A 50 12.05 5.97 -25.82
C THR A 50 11.58 7.28 -25.17
N PRO A 51 11.68 8.41 -25.89
CA PRO A 51 11.19 9.71 -25.41
C PRO A 51 9.68 9.70 -25.13
N GLU A 52 8.90 8.97 -25.93
CA GLU A 52 7.45 8.86 -25.79
C GLU A 52 7.08 8.14 -24.50
N GLU A 53 7.75 7.02 -24.21
CA GLU A 53 7.59 6.29 -22.93
C GLU A 53 8.01 7.17 -21.75
N ALA A 54 9.10 7.94 -21.89
CA ALA A 54 9.57 8.84 -20.87
C ALA A 54 8.58 9.98 -20.59
N ALA A 55 8.02 10.58 -21.64
CA ALA A 55 6.99 11.60 -21.53
C ALA A 55 5.75 11.04 -20.81
N ALA A 56 5.24 9.90 -21.25
CA ALA A 56 4.08 9.26 -20.64
C ALA A 56 4.31 8.90 -19.16
N PHE A 57 5.54 8.54 -18.79
CA PHE A 57 5.89 8.21 -17.41
C PHE A 57 6.07 9.44 -16.51
N LEU A 58 6.67 10.51 -17.04
CA LEU A 58 6.99 11.73 -16.29
C LEU A 58 5.87 12.76 -16.32
N GLU A 59 5.20 12.90 -17.45
CA GLU A 59 4.00 13.71 -17.57
C GLU A 59 2.88 12.92 -16.89
N ARG A 60 2.44 13.43 -15.75
CA ARG A 60 1.26 12.89 -15.06
C ARG A 60 0.03 13.16 -15.93
N ASP A 61 -0.14 12.35 -16.96
CA ASP A 61 -1.37 12.34 -17.71
C ASP A 61 -2.49 11.82 -16.81
N ARG A 62 -3.22 12.79 -16.24
CA ARG A 62 -4.34 12.51 -15.32
C ARG A 62 -5.56 11.94 -16.07
N ASP A 63 -5.48 11.85 -17.37
CA ASP A 63 -6.64 11.55 -18.23
C ASP A 63 -6.86 10.06 -18.48
N LEU A 64 -5.99 9.17 -17.98
CA LEU A 64 -6.17 7.73 -18.13
C LEU A 64 -5.95 6.94 -16.83
N PRO A 65 -6.73 7.17 -15.76
CA PRO A 65 -6.73 6.20 -14.69
C PRO A 65 -7.31 4.88 -15.23
N TYR A 66 -6.59 3.80 -15.05
CA TYR A 66 -7.16 2.47 -15.28
C TYR A 66 -8.42 2.30 -14.45
N SER A 67 -9.39 1.55 -14.98
CA SER A 67 -10.58 1.23 -14.19
C SER A 67 -10.18 0.56 -12.86
N PRO A 68 -10.65 1.03 -11.70
CA PRO A 68 -10.35 0.40 -10.42
C PRO A 68 -10.86 -1.05 -10.34
N PHE A 69 -11.82 -1.43 -11.17
CA PHE A 69 -12.32 -2.81 -11.27
C PHE A 69 -11.32 -3.79 -11.94
N LEU A 70 -10.17 -3.31 -12.42
CA LEU A 70 -9.04 -4.18 -12.79
C LEU A 70 -8.27 -4.69 -11.57
N MET A 71 -8.45 -4.08 -10.41
CA MET A 71 -7.87 -4.58 -9.16
C MET A 71 -8.59 -5.86 -8.72
N LYS A 72 -7.81 -6.80 -8.20
CA LYS A 72 -8.32 -8.08 -7.71
C LYS A 72 -9.42 -7.86 -6.68
N ASP A 73 -10.54 -8.56 -6.85
CA ASP A 73 -11.69 -8.58 -5.93
C ASP A 73 -12.32 -7.21 -5.63
N MET A 74 -12.06 -6.17 -6.43
CA MET A 74 -12.65 -4.84 -6.26
C MET A 74 -14.18 -4.87 -6.30
N ASP A 75 -14.75 -5.69 -7.17
CA ASP A 75 -16.19 -5.90 -7.29
C ASP A 75 -16.79 -6.46 -5.99
N LYS A 76 -16.12 -7.43 -5.37
CA LYS A 76 -16.55 -8.03 -4.10
C LYS A 76 -16.43 -7.04 -2.95
N ALA A 77 -15.32 -6.28 -2.90
CA ALA A 77 -15.10 -5.24 -1.89
C ALA A 77 -16.20 -4.17 -1.95
N VAL A 78 -16.47 -3.65 -3.15
CA VAL A 78 -17.53 -2.66 -3.36
C VAL A 78 -18.89 -3.22 -2.98
N ALA A 79 -19.22 -4.46 -3.40
CA ALA A 79 -20.50 -5.09 -3.07
C ALA A 79 -20.66 -5.28 -1.55
N ARG A 80 -19.58 -5.69 -0.83
CA ARG A 80 -19.62 -5.87 0.64
C ARG A 80 -19.82 -4.55 1.38
N ILE A 81 -19.10 -3.51 0.97
CA ILE A 81 -19.24 -2.17 1.57
C ILE A 81 -20.64 -1.60 1.28
N SER A 82 -21.13 -1.72 0.04
CA SER A 82 -22.48 -1.26 -0.33
C SER A 82 -23.56 -1.96 0.51
N LYS A 83 -23.45 -3.27 0.68
CA LYS A 83 -24.36 -4.05 1.54
C LYS A 83 -24.33 -3.57 2.99
N ALA A 84 -23.15 -3.24 3.51
CA ALA A 84 -23.04 -2.71 4.87
C ALA A 84 -23.76 -1.36 5.02
N LEU A 85 -23.58 -0.47 4.04
CA LEU A 85 -24.29 0.83 4.00
C LEU A 85 -25.81 0.66 3.94
N GLU A 86 -26.29 -0.21 3.06
CA GLU A 86 -27.74 -0.48 2.91
C GLU A 86 -28.37 -1.05 4.18
N ASN A 87 -27.63 -1.90 4.91
CA ASN A 87 -28.10 -2.52 6.13
C ASN A 87 -27.88 -1.64 7.39
N GLY A 88 -27.23 -0.49 7.28
CA GLY A 88 -26.88 0.34 8.44
C GLY A 88 -25.89 -0.35 9.38
N GLU A 89 -25.01 -1.19 8.85
CA GLU A 89 -23.99 -1.86 9.63
C GLU A 89 -22.94 -0.85 10.16
N LYS A 90 -22.38 -1.14 11.34
CA LYS A 90 -21.28 -0.34 11.88
C LYS A 90 -19.96 -0.80 11.27
N LEU A 91 -19.24 0.14 10.64
CA LEU A 91 -17.98 -0.09 9.96
C LEU A 91 -16.80 0.47 10.76
N ALA A 92 -15.62 -0.08 10.51
CA ALA A 92 -14.37 0.56 10.90
C ALA A 92 -13.45 0.72 9.68
N VAL A 93 -12.76 1.86 9.59
CA VAL A 93 -11.60 2.05 8.72
C VAL A 93 -10.36 1.87 9.57
N PHE A 94 -9.52 0.91 9.20
CA PHE A 94 -8.30 0.57 9.91
C PHE A 94 -7.10 0.95 9.03
N GLY A 95 -6.31 1.94 9.46
CA GLY A 95 -5.14 2.42 8.71
C GLY A 95 -3.82 2.12 9.39
N ASP A 96 -2.74 2.51 8.72
CA ASP A 96 -1.42 2.55 9.34
C ASP A 96 -1.12 3.92 9.96
N TYR A 97 -0.06 3.98 10.76
CA TYR A 97 0.36 5.17 11.50
C TYR A 97 1.24 6.15 10.71
N ASP A 98 1.60 5.82 9.48
CA ASP A 98 2.37 6.73 8.62
C ASP A 98 1.46 7.69 7.83
N VAL A 99 2.06 8.51 6.96
CA VAL A 99 1.31 9.55 6.22
C VAL A 99 0.28 8.95 5.28
N ASP A 100 0.60 7.84 4.62
CA ASP A 100 -0.28 7.19 3.65
C ASP A 100 -1.46 6.54 4.39
N GLY A 101 -1.19 5.84 5.48
CA GLY A 101 -2.22 5.25 6.35
C GLY A 101 -3.14 6.29 6.97
N ILE A 102 -2.59 7.38 7.52
CA ILE A 102 -3.39 8.46 8.14
C ILE A 102 -4.26 9.15 7.10
N THR A 103 -3.69 9.53 5.95
CA THR A 103 -4.43 10.27 4.92
C THR A 103 -5.51 9.41 4.25
N SER A 104 -5.23 8.15 3.95
CA SER A 104 -6.21 7.23 3.40
C SER A 104 -7.33 6.90 4.40
N THR A 105 -7.00 6.75 5.68
CA THR A 105 -8.01 6.57 6.75
C THR A 105 -8.96 7.76 6.81
N CYS A 106 -8.44 8.99 6.81
CA CYS A 106 -9.26 10.19 6.82
C CYS A 106 -10.14 10.25 5.57
N LEU A 107 -9.56 10.06 4.39
CA LEU A 107 -10.28 10.14 3.12
C LEU A 107 -11.44 9.14 3.05
N LEU A 108 -11.19 7.87 3.36
CA LEU A 108 -12.21 6.84 3.28
C LEU A 108 -13.27 7.02 4.36
N THR A 109 -12.87 7.37 5.59
CA THR A 109 -13.81 7.63 6.68
C THR A 109 -14.75 8.79 6.34
N ASP A 110 -14.22 9.90 5.84
CA ASP A 110 -15.03 11.07 5.47
C ASP A 110 -15.98 10.75 4.30
N TYR A 111 -15.49 9.98 3.32
CA TYR A 111 -16.33 9.52 2.23
C TYR A 111 -17.49 8.64 2.74
N LEU A 112 -17.21 7.64 3.55
CA LEU A 112 -18.24 6.74 4.09
C LEU A 112 -19.24 7.49 4.97
N ARG A 113 -18.80 8.43 5.80
CA ARG A 113 -19.69 9.32 6.57
C ARG A 113 -20.58 10.17 5.68
N SER A 114 -20.03 10.71 4.60
CA SER A 114 -20.83 11.47 3.62
C SER A 114 -21.93 10.63 2.96
N ARG A 115 -21.75 9.31 2.94
CA ARG A 115 -22.75 8.34 2.46
C ARG A 115 -23.71 7.86 3.55
N GLY A 116 -23.61 8.42 4.77
CA GLY A 116 -24.51 8.10 5.90
C GLY A 116 -24.06 6.88 6.73
N ALA A 117 -22.82 6.38 6.56
CA ALA A 117 -22.33 5.25 7.33
C ALA A 117 -22.10 5.60 8.81
N ASP A 118 -22.43 4.66 9.69
CA ASP A 118 -21.88 4.61 11.05
C ASP A 118 -20.46 4.02 10.97
N VAL A 119 -19.47 4.91 10.92
CA VAL A 119 -18.08 4.51 10.73
C VAL A 119 -17.16 5.11 11.79
N THR A 120 -16.36 4.24 12.40
CA THR A 120 -15.26 4.59 13.29
C THR A 120 -13.93 4.43 12.55
N MET A 121 -12.87 5.04 13.07
CA MET A 121 -11.51 4.87 12.54
C MET A 121 -10.61 4.33 13.64
N HIS A 122 -9.64 3.50 13.24
CA HIS A 122 -8.59 3.00 14.08
C HIS A 122 -7.23 3.14 13.39
N ILE A 123 -6.27 3.73 14.08
CA ILE A 123 -4.88 3.81 13.68
C ILE A 123 -4.07 3.23 14.83
N PRO A 124 -3.29 2.15 14.60
CA PRO A 124 -2.57 1.49 15.69
C PRO A 124 -1.48 2.40 16.26
N ARG A 125 -1.25 2.27 17.57
CA ARG A 125 -0.16 2.96 18.24
C ARG A 125 1.14 2.22 18.01
N ARG A 126 2.06 2.82 17.26
CA ARG A 126 3.31 2.22 16.81
C ARG A 126 4.08 1.46 17.88
N ILE A 127 4.12 1.96 19.11
CA ILE A 127 4.91 1.40 20.20
C ILE A 127 4.14 0.29 20.95
N GLU A 128 2.83 0.43 21.09
CA GLU A 128 2.00 -0.44 21.91
C GLU A 128 1.39 -1.60 21.12
N GLU A 129 0.95 -1.33 19.88
CA GLU A 129 0.20 -2.27 19.05
C GLU A 129 1.05 -2.83 17.88
N GLY A 130 2.11 -2.13 17.47
CA GLY A 130 2.95 -2.53 16.35
C GLY A 130 2.40 -2.08 14.99
N TYR A 131 2.81 -2.79 13.94
CA TYR A 131 2.41 -2.50 12.55
C TYR A 131 1.28 -3.44 12.12
N GLY A 132 0.31 -2.88 11.39
CA GLY A 132 -0.75 -3.63 10.74
C GLY A 132 -1.90 -4.05 11.66
N LEU A 133 -2.68 -5.01 11.18
CA LEU A 133 -3.83 -5.55 11.92
C LEU A 133 -3.37 -6.30 13.18
N GLY A 134 -4.04 -6.03 14.31
CA GLY A 134 -3.81 -6.77 15.55
C GLY A 134 -5.10 -7.42 16.08
N CYS A 135 -5.01 -8.64 16.58
CA CYS A 135 -6.17 -9.37 17.14
C CYS A 135 -6.88 -8.61 18.26
N ASP A 136 -6.13 -7.88 19.10
CA ASP A 136 -6.72 -7.11 20.20
C ASP A 136 -7.53 -5.91 19.69
N ALA A 137 -7.04 -5.23 18.65
CA ALA A 137 -7.78 -4.15 18.01
C ALA A 137 -9.04 -4.67 17.29
N ILE A 138 -8.95 -5.81 16.59
CA ILE A 138 -10.10 -6.46 15.97
C ILE A 138 -11.16 -6.83 17.01
N ARG A 139 -10.72 -7.40 18.13
CA ARG A 139 -11.63 -7.73 19.26
C ARG A 139 -12.35 -6.50 19.78
N ALA A 140 -11.61 -5.43 20.08
CA ALA A 140 -12.17 -4.19 20.60
C ALA A 140 -13.18 -3.56 19.63
N LEU A 141 -12.89 -3.59 18.31
CA LEU A 141 -13.81 -3.14 17.28
C LEU A 141 -15.07 -4.01 17.22
N SER A 142 -14.94 -5.33 17.26
CA SER A 142 -16.06 -6.27 17.31
C SER A 142 -16.95 -6.03 18.54
N GLU A 143 -16.36 -5.90 19.72
CA GLU A 143 -17.08 -5.61 20.97
C GLU A 143 -17.82 -4.26 20.93
N SER A 144 -17.33 -3.31 20.12
CA SER A 144 -18.03 -2.03 19.87
C SER A 144 -19.18 -2.14 18.86
N GLY A 145 -19.42 -3.33 18.31
CA GLY A 145 -20.49 -3.60 17.35
C GLY A 145 -20.08 -3.46 15.88
N VAL A 146 -18.80 -3.34 15.57
CA VAL A 146 -18.30 -3.31 14.18
C VAL A 146 -18.47 -4.71 13.55
N THR A 147 -19.06 -4.76 12.36
CA THR A 147 -19.27 -6.00 11.58
C THR A 147 -18.44 -6.04 10.29
N LEU A 148 -17.89 -4.89 9.88
CA LEU A 148 -17.02 -4.79 8.71
C LEU A 148 -15.84 -3.86 9.03
N ILE A 149 -14.63 -4.36 8.85
CA ILE A 149 -13.41 -3.57 8.88
C ILE A 149 -12.89 -3.41 7.45
N VAL A 150 -12.63 -2.19 7.01
CA VAL A 150 -11.94 -1.89 5.76
C VAL A 150 -10.54 -1.40 6.13
N THR A 151 -9.52 -2.16 5.75
CA THR A 151 -8.15 -1.70 5.96
C THR A 151 -7.71 -0.79 4.83
N VAL A 152 -6.85 0.16 5.13
CA VAL A 152 -6.20 1.04 4.16
C VAL A 152 -4.71 1.09 4.49
N ASP A 153 -3.88 0.86 3.46
CA ASP A 153 -2.43 0.91 3.56
C ASP A 153 -1.81 -0.13 4.51
N CYS A 154 -2.54 -1.18 4.84
CA CYS A 154 -2.08 -2.28 5.67
C CYS A 154 -2.98 -3.51 5.53
N GLY A 155 -2.49 -4.64 6.05
CA GLY A 155 -3.31 -5.84 6.25
C GLY A 155 -3.06 -6.97 5.27
N ILE A 156 -2.31 -6.76 4.17
CA ILE A 156 -2.09 -7.79 3.14
C ILE A 156 -1.39 -9.05 3.69
N THR A 157 -0.64 -8.93 4.78
CA THR A 157 0.04 -10.04 5.45
C THR A 157 -0.73 -10.63 6.63
N GLY A 158 -1.87 -10.04 7.00
CA GLY A 158 -2.67 -10.39 8.18
C GLY A 158 -3.55 -11.62 8.01
N VAL A 159 -2.97 -12.78 7.69
CA VAL A 159 -3.71 -14.04 7.46
C VAL A 159 -4.37 -14.55 8.75
N ASP A 160 -3.61 -14.59 9.84
CA ASP A 160 -4.10 -15.07 11.14
C ASP A 160 -5.14 -14.10 11.73
N GLU A 161 -4.92 -12.81 11.57
CA GLU A 161 -5.84 -11.75 11.99
C GLU A 161 -7.16 -11.82 11.21
N THR A 162 -7.08 -12.14 9.92
CA THR A 162 -8.27 -12.34 9.08
C THR A 162 -9.07 -13.57 9.54
N ALA A 163 -8.39 -14.67 9.83
CA ALA A 163 -9.04 -15.86 10.36
C ALA A 163 -9.68 -15.58 11.74
N TYR A 164 -8.99 -14.82 12.58
CA TYR A 164 -9.52 -14.42 13.87
C TYR A 164 -10.76 -13.53 13.77
N ALA A 165 -10.75 -12.52 12.89
CA ALA A 165 -11.91 -11.66 12.63
C ALA A 165 -13.14 -12.47 12.21
N ALA A 166 -12.95 -13.47 11.35
CA ALA A 166 -14.03 -14.37 10.93
C ALA A 166 -14.65 -15.14 12.12
N THR A 167 -13.85 -15.54 13.14
CA THR A 167 -14.40 -16.19 14.35
C THR A 167 -15.28 -15.27 15.18
N LEU A 168 -15.10 -13.96 15.06
CA LEU A 168 -15.89 -12.93 15.73
C LEU A 168 -17.10 -12.46 14.89
N GLY A 169 -17.29 -13.00 13.67
CA GLY A 169 -18.33 -12.57 12.76
C GLY A 169 -18.05 -11.18 12.14
N VAL A 170 -16.80 -10.75 12.10
CA VAL A 170 -16.36 -9.49 11.48
C VAL A 170 -15.77 -9.80 10.11
N ASP A 171 -16.33 -9.18 9.08
CA ASP A 171 -15.78 -9.25 7.74
C ASP A 171 -14.62 -8.27 7.56
N LEU A 172 -13.68 -8.62 6.67
CA LEU A 172 -12.55 -7.79 6.32
C LEU A 172 -12.54 -7.50 4.81
N VAL A 173 -12.35 -6.23 4.47
CA VAL A 173 -11.97 -5.77 3.13
C VAL A 173 -10.57 -5.18 3.25
N ILE A 174 -9.59 -5.85 2.66
CA ILE A 174 -8.19 -5.43 2.74
C ILE A 174 -7.85 -4.62 1.50
N THR A 175 -7.44 -3.35 1.69
CA THR A 175 -6.84 -2.52 0.66
C THR A 175 -5.42 -2.14 1.08
N ASP A 176 -4.46 -2.61 0.30
CA ASP A 176 -3.04 -2.46 0.60
C ASP A 176 -2.24 -2.43 -0.69
N HIS A 177 -1.10 -1.76 -0.69
CA HIS A 177 -0.20 -1.69 -1.84
C HIS A 177 1.19 -2.26 -1.53
N HIS A 178 1.41 -2.76 -0.32
CA HIS A 178 2.65 -3.41 0.05
C HIS A 178 2.82 -4.75 -0.64
N GLU A 179 4.08 -5.12 -0.90
CA GLU A 179 4.40 -6.42 -1.46
C GLU A 179 4.24 -7.52 -0.40
N LEU A 180 3.72 -8.68 -0.85
CA LEU A 180 3.73 -9.89 -0.05
C LEU A 180 5.17 -10.30 0.19
N SER A 181 5.59 -10.34 1.44
CA SER A 181 6.92 -10.85 1.79
C SER A 181 7.02 -12.33 1.44
N LEU A 182 8.07 -12.72 0.70
CA LEU A 182 8.35 -14.13 0.37
C LEU A 182 8.50 -15.03 1.61
N ILE A 183 8.63 -14.45 2.80
CA ILE A 183 8.71 -15.18 4.08
C ILE A 183 7.32 -15.67 4.52
N HIS A 184 6.26 -15.12 3.95
CA HIS A 184 4.86 -15.41 4.33
C HIS A 184 4.08 -16.17 3.25
N ILE A 185 4.78 -16.68 2.22
CA ILE A 185 4.20 -17.55 1.18
C ILE A 185 4.47 -19.01 1.54
#